data_ef84f2f3eb9236cd7eca8e626384015d
#
_entry.id   ef84f2f3eb9236cd7eca8e626384015d
#
_cell.length_a   1.000
_cell.length_b   1.000
_cell.length_c   1.000
_cell.angle_alpha   90.00
_cell.angle_beta   90.00
_cell.angle_gamma   90.00
#
_symmetry.space_group_name_H-M   'P 1'
#
loop_
_entity.id
_entity.type
_entity.pdbx_description
1 polymer ?
#
loop_
_entity_poly.entity_id
_entity_poly.type
_entity_poly.pdbx_seq_one_letter_code
_entity_poly.pdbx_strand_id
1 'polypeptide(L)'
;MKKLLIIISINILFFCNFIIDVQANTDYEIIDVSLGNEQGQLIFTPNELKFSTGKKYKLVLNNPSPEKHYFTAKDFADASWTQKVQAGKVEVKGAIHELELKPEGIAEWVFIPEKKGSYDLYCSIKGHKEAGMKGIITIN
;
A
#
# COMPACT_ATOMS: atom_id res chain seq x y z
N MET A 1 -71.93 39.60 -9.22
CA MET A 1 -70.93 39.08 -8.26
C MET A 1 -69.91 38.23 -9.04
N LYS A 2 -68.72 38.78 -9.32
CA LYS A 2 -67.65 38.09 -10.10
C LYS A 2 -66.74 37.37 -9.10
N LYS A 3 -66.69 36.03 -9.19
CA LYS A 3 -65.77 35.21 -8.39
C LYS A 3 -64.40 35.25 -9.03
N LEU A 4 -63.43 35.79 -8.30
CA LEU A 4 -62.02 35.85 -8.69
C LEU A 4 -61.37 34.50 -8.30
N LEU A 5 -60.96 33.71 -9.31
CA LEU A 5 -60.16 32.52 -9.09
C LEU A 5 -58.68 32.88 -8.99
N ILE A 6 -58.09 32.71 -7.81
CA ILE A 6 -56.65 32.86 -7.61
C ILE A 6 -56.00 31.53 -7.93
N ILE A 7 -55.26 31.48 -9.02
CA ILE A 7 -54.39 30.30 -9.37
C ILE A 7 -53.07 30.49 -8.64
N ILE A 8 -52.83 29.69 -7.61
CA ILE A 8 -51.54 29.58 -6.93
C ILE A 8 -50.63 28.65 -7.74
N SER A 9 -49.70 29.26 -8.44
CA SER A 9 -48.65 28.50 -9.15
C SER A 9 -47.58 28.08 -8.13
N ILE A 10 -47.53 26.78 -7.83
CA ILE A 10 -46.49 26.17 -6.99
C ILE A 10 -45.29 25.90 -7.88
N ASN A 11 -44.27 26.76 -7.80
CA ASN A 11 -42.95 26.48 -8.38
C ASN A 11 -42.21 25.48 -7.51
N ILE A 12 -42.20 24.19 -7.89
CA ILE A 12 -41.36 23.19 -7.32
C ILE A 12 -39.96 23.35 -7.90
N LEU A 13 -39.07 24.03 -7.16
CA LEU A 13 -37.65 24.10 -7.45
C LEU A 13 -37.06 22.69 -7.16
N PHE A 14 -36.81 21.96 -8.24
CA PHE A 14 -36.06 20.70 -8.21
C PHE A 14 -34.58 21.04 -7.93
N PHE A 15 -34.18 21.03 -6.67
CA PHE A 15 -32.76 21.06 -6.30
C PHE A 15 -32.15 19.72 -6.66
N CYS A 16 -31.55 19.64 -7.86
CA CYS A 16 -30.71 18.51 -8.24
C CYS A 16 -29.43 18.60 -7.40
N ASN A 17 -29.39 17.86 -6.28
CA ASN A 17 -28.17 17.66 -5.53
C ASN A 17 -27.18 16.85 -6.38
N PHE A 18 -26.30 17.53 -7.11
CA PHE A 18 -25.10 16.91 -7.67
C PHE A 18 -24.21 16.53 -6.49
N ILE A 19 -24.26 15.26 -6.08
CA ILE A 19 -23.23 14.67 -5.24
C ILE A 19 -21.99 14.56 -6.14
N ILE A 20 -21.08 15.53 -6.01
CA ILE A 20 -19.74 15.39 -6.58
C ILE A 20 -19.05 14.33 -5.72
N ASP A 21 -18.97 13.12 -6.24
CA ASP A 21 -18.14 12.07 -5.67
C ASP A 21 -16.69 12.54 -5.82
N VAL A 22 -16.16 13.20 -4.80
CA VAL A 22 -14.74 13.54 -4.71
C VAL A 22 -13.99 12.24 -4.46
N GLN A 23 -13.75 11.53 -5.55
CA GLN A 23 -12.84 10.39 -5.54
C GLN A 23 -11.47 10.94 -5.13
N ALA A 24 -11.05 10.62 -3.90
CA ALA A 24 -9.72 10.95 -3.44
C ALA A 24 -8.73 10.33 -4.42
N ASN A 25 -8.13 11.17 -5.27
CA ASN A 25 -7.07 10.76 -6.17
C ASN A 25 -5.89 10.32 -5.31
N THR A 26 -5.82 9.03 -5.01
CA THR A 26 -4.66 8.44 -4.34
C THR A 26 -3.52 8.45 -5.34
N ASP A 27 -2.69 9.48 -5.25
CA ASP A 27 -1.57 9.76 -6.16
C ASP A 27 -0.40 8.78 -5.92
N TYR A 28 -0.68 7.47 -5.79
CA TYR A 28 0.33 6.42 -5.66
C TYR A 28 -0.08 5.15 -6.41
N GLU A 29 0.92 4.44 -6.93
CA GLU A 29 0.74 3.09 -7.48
C GLU A 29 0.78 2.06 -6.34
N ILE A 30 -0.18 1.12 -6.34
CA ILE A 30 -0.28 0.07 -5.34
C ILE A 30 0.40 -1.18 -5.86
N ILE A 31 1.23 -1.80 -5.03
CA ILE A 31 1.89 -3.08 -5.30
C ILE A 31 1.69 -4.00 -4.10
N ASP A 32 1.07 -5.15 -4.34
CA ASP A 32 0.87 -6.18 -3.34
C ASP A 32 2.07 -7.13 -3.30
N VAL A 33 2.52 -7.47 -2.10
CA VAL A 33 3.62 -8.43 -1.88
C VAL A 33 3.22 -9.40 -0.79
N SER A 34 3.21 -10.70 -1.12
CA SER A 34 2.97 -11.76 -0.15
C SER A 34 4.29 -12.31 0.41
N LEU A 35 4.32 -12.49 1.73
CA LEU A 35 5.41 -13.08 2.48
C LEU A 35 5.04 -14.55 2.77
N GLY A 36 5.58 -15.48 1.99
CA GLY A 36 5.15 -16.88 2.00
C GLY A 36 3.80 -17.11 1.32
N ASN A 37 3.25 -18.29 1.50
CA ASN A 37 1.90 -18.65 1.07
C ASN A 37 1.25 -19.63 2.09
N GLU A 38 -0.02 -19.98 1.87
CA GLU A 38 -0.78 -20.88 2.73
C GLU A 38 -0.14 -22.27 2.89
N GLN A 39 0.68 -22.72 1.92
CA GLN A 39 1.41 -23.98 1.95
C GLN A 39 2.73 -23.88 2.73
N GLY A 40 3.07 -22.72 3.30
CA GLY A 40 4.29 -22.49 4.07
C GLY A 40 5.57 -22.41 3.23
N GLN A 41 5.45 -22.12 1.92
CA GLN A 41 6.64 -21.94 1.08
C GLN A 41 7.38 -20.66 1.44
N LEU A 42 8.70 -20.72 1.48
CA LEU A 42 9.61 -19.62 1.83
C LEU A 42 9.93 -18.77 0.59
N ILE A 43 8.96 -17.92 0.20
CA ILE A 43 9.03 -17.08 -1.00
C ILE A 43 8.46 -15.67 -0.74
N PHE A 44 8.87 -14.70 -1.54
CA PHE A 44 8.11 -13.46 -1.77
C PHE A 44 7.36 -13.56 -3.10
N THR A 45 6.14 -13.03 -3.16
CA THR A 45 5.38 -12.97 -4.40
C THR A 45 4.81 -11.55 -4.59
N PRO A 46 5.30 -10.78 -5.59
CA PRO A 46 6.47 -11.09 -6.42
C PRO A 46 7.81 -10.98 -5.64
N ASN A 47 8.86 -11.65 -6.16
CA ASN A 47 10.21 -11.56 -5.61
C ASN A 47 11.12 -10.58 -6.37
N GLU A 48 10.62 -9.98 -7.44
CA GLU A 48 11.23 -8.88 -8.17
C GLU A 48 10.31 -7.67 -8.13
N LEU A 49 10.77 -6.59 -7.52
CA LEU A 49 10.05 -5.32 -7.43
C LEU A 49 10.78 -4.26 -8.25
N LYS A 50 10.04 -3.46 -9.01
CA LYS A 50 10.61 -2.40 -9.86
C LYS A 50 9.88 -1.10 -9.60
N PHE A 51 10.66 -0.07 -9.29
CA PHE A 51 10.19 1.27 -9.00
C PHE A 51 10.90 2.31 -9.87
N SER A 52 10.27 3.47 -10.01
CA SER A 52 10.84 4.64 -10.69
C SER A 52 11.10 5.74 -9.66
N THR A 53 12.26 6.40 -9.76
CA THR A 53 12.63 7.55 -8.93
C THR A 53 11.57 8.65 -8.97
N GLY A 54 11.23 9.22 -7.82
CA GLY A 54 10.30 10.36 -7.70
C GLY A 54 8.81 9.98 -7.81
N LYS A 55 8.47 8.76 -8.17
CA LYS A 55 7.08 8.29 -8.22
C LYS A 55 6.65 7.74 -6.86
N LYS A 56 5.44 8.06 -6.42
CA LYS A 56 4.92 7.58 -5.14
C LYS A 56 4.31 6.19 -5.28
N TYR A 57 4.62 5.32 -4.34
CA TYR A 57 4.13 3.94 -4.27
C TYR A 57 3.53 3.63 -2.90
N LYS A 58 2.62 2.65 -2.89
CA LYS A 58 2.16 1.95 -1.69
C LYS A 58 2.45 0.46 -1.86
N LEU A 59 3.35 -0.09 -1.05
CA LEU A 59 3.42 -1.54 -0.85
C LEU A 59 2.34 -1.97 0.13
N VAL A 60 1.57 -2.97 -0.24
CA VAL A 60 0.68 -3.71 0.65
C VAL A 60 1.34 -5.06 0.91
N LEU A 61 1.92 -5.20 2.09
CA LEU A 61 2.59 -6.43 2.53
C LEU A 61 1.57 -7.29 3.25
N ASN A 62 1.43 -8.55 2.86
CA ASN A 62 0.55 -9.52 3.54
C ASN A 62 1.29 -10.82 3.81
N ASN A 63 0.93 -11.49 4.89
CA ASN A 63 1.50 -12.79 5.25
C ASN A 63 0.41 -13.87 5.29
N PRO A 64 0.14 -14.59 4.19
CA PRO A 64 -0.79 -15.72 4.17
C PRO A 64 -0.19 -17.02 4.74
N SER A 65 1.10 -17.03 5.10
CA SER A 65 1.78 -18.20 5.65
C SER A 65 1.32 -18.51 7.08
N PRO A 66 1.33 -19.79 7.49
CA PRO A 66 1.10 -20.17 8.90
C PRO A 66 2.22 -19.74 9.85
N GLU A 67 3.35 -19.25 9.31
CA GLU A 67 4.49 -18.77 10.10
C GLU A 67 4.71 -17.27 9.92
N LYS A 68 5.42 -16.66 10.88
CA LYS A 68 5.83 -15.27 10.75
C LYS A 68 6.96 -15.12 9.74
N HIS A 69 6.99 -13.98 9.07
CA HIS A 69 8.05 -13.61 8.14
C HIS A 69 8.47 -12.16 8.31
N TYR A 70 9.66 -11.83 7.80
CA TYR A 70 10.17 -10.46 7.77
C TYR A 70 10.31 -9.96 6.33
N PHE A 71 9.90 -8.73 6.11
CA PHE A 71 10.27 -7.97 4.92
C PHE A 71 11.46 -7.10 5.30
N THR A 72 12.68 -7.57 4.98
CA THR A 72 13.93 -6.88 5.31
C THR A 72 14.53 -6.30 4.04
N ALA A 73 14.62 -4.97 3.97
CA ALA A 73 15.13 -4.24 2.81
C ALA A 73 15.78 -2.92 3.25
N LYS A 74 16.82 -3.02 4.10
CA LYS A 74 17.45 -1.86 4.74
C LYS A 74 17.95 -0.82 3.73
N ASP A 75 18.75 -1.25 2.78
CA ASP A 75 19.41 -0.32 1.83
C ASP A 75 18.37 0.31 0.87
N PHE A 76 17.29 -0.40 0.55
CA PHE A 76 16.17 0.15 -0.18
C PHE A 76 15.42 1.21 0.64
N ALA A 77 15.21 0.97 1.93
CA ALA A 77 14.58 1.94 2.83
C ALA A 77 15.42 3.22 2.94
N ASP A 78 16.76 3.09 3.02
CA ASP A 78 17.71 4.21 3.05
C ASP A 78 17.83 4.94 1.69
N ALA A 79 17.41 4.30 0.60
CA ALA A 79 17.35 4.83 -0.76
C ALA A 79 15.99 5.44 -1.13
N SER A 80 15.05 5.50 -0.18
CA SER A 80 13.67 5.94 -0.39
C SER A 80 13.22 6.88 0.71
N TRP A 81 12.39 7.87 0.33
CA TRP A 81 11.70 8.68 1.32
C TRP A 81 10.43 7.97 1.80
N THR A 82 10.47 7.39 2.98
CA THR A 82 9.30 6.79 3.64
C THR A 82 8.37 7.87 4.18
N GLN A 83 7.16 7.95 3.66
CA GLN A 83 6.13 8.86 4.15
C GLN A 83 5.40 8.29 5.37
N LYS A 84 5.07 7.00 5.32
CA LYS A 84 4.46 6.28 6.44
C LYS A 84 4.54 4.76 6.25
N VAL A 85 4.56 4.05 7.37
CA VAL A 85 4.23 2.63 7.47
C VAL A 85 3.05 2.48 8.42
N GLN A 86 2.01 1.77 8.00
CA GLN A 86 0.79 1.57 8.78
C GLN A 86 0.52 0.08 8.95
N ALA A 87 0.25 -0.35 10.18
CA ALA A 87 -0.19 -1.70 10.50
C ALA A 87 -1.32 -1.62 11.54
N GLY A 88 -2.52 -2.04 11.15
CA GLY A 88 -3.72 -1.90 11.97
C GLY A 88 -3.98 -0.44 12.36
N LYS A 89 -3.92 -0.14 13.67
CA LYS A 89 -4.15 1.21 14.22
C LYS A 89 -2.85 1.99 14.48
N VAL A 90 -1.70 1.47 14.05
CA VAL A 90 -0.40 2.10 14.27
C VAL A 90 0.14 2.65 12.95
N GLU A 91 0.56 3.91 12.97
CA GLU A 91 1.26 4.56 11.86
C GLU A 91 2.64 5.03 12.34
N VAL A 92 3.69 4.67 11.58
CA VAL A 92 5.07 5.07 11.84
C VAL A 92 5.53 6.01 10.73
N LYS A 93 6.15 7.12 11.12
CA LYS A 93 6.81 8.08 10.22
C LYS A 93 8.32 7.85 10.30
N GLY A 94 8.95 7.57 9.17
CA GLY A 94 10.39 7.36 9.07
C GLY A 94 10.77 6.09 8.34
N ALA A 95 12.06 5.91 8.08
CA ALA A 95 12.57 4.72 7.41
C ALA A 95 12.41 3.48 8.29
N ILE A 96 11.85 2.44 7.71
CA ILE A 96 11.69 1.12 8.34
C ILE A 96 12.54 0.12 7.56
N HIS A 97 13.55 -0.44 8.20
CA HIS A 97 14.47 -1.37 7.57
C HIS A 97 13.94 -2.81 7.51
N GLU A 98 13.08 -3.15 8.48
CA GLU A 98 12.51 -4.48 8.64
C GLU A 98 11.09 -4.42 9.20
N LEU A 99 10.18 -5.21 8.66
CA LEU A 99 8.81 -5.38 9.13
C LEU A 99 8.55 -6.85 9.41
N GLU A 100 8.23 -7.20 10.65
CA GLU A 100 7.71 -8.51 11.00
C GLU A 100 6.21 -8.57 10.71
N LEU A 101 5.79 -9.54 9.90
CA LEU A 101 4.39 -9.89 9.71
C LEU A 101 4.12 -11.28 10.30
N LYS A 102 3.26 -11.34 11.31
CA LYS A 102 2.70 -12.57 11.83
C LYS A 102 1.73 -13.17 10.81
N PRO A 103 1.32 -14.45 10.95
CA PRO A 103 0.24 -15.02 10.13
C PRO A 103 -0.96 -14.06 10.04
N GLU A 104 -1.53 -13.91 8.86
CA GLU A 104 -2.63 -12.98 8.52
C GLU A 104 -2.32 -11.49 8.72
N GLY A 105 -1.07 -11.16 9.06
CA GLY A 105 -0.61 -9.78 9.23
C GLY A 105 -0.61 -9.00 7.91
N ILE A 106 -1.02 -7.73 7.98
CA ILE A 106 -1.00 -6.79 6.85
C ILE A 106 -0.32 -5.51 7.29
N ALA A 107 0.56 -4.99 6.44
CA ALA A 107 1.16 -3.66 6.60
C ALA A 107 1.14 -2.90 5.27
N GLU A 108 0.96 -1.59 5.34
CA GLU A 108 1.05 -0.69 4.19
C GLU A 108 2.26 0.23 4.35
N TRP A 109 3.09 0.32 3.31
CA TRP A 109 4.24 1.20 3.28
C TRP A 109 4.15 2.18 2.11
N VAL A 110 4.00 3.48 2.42
CA VAL A 110 3.95 4.55 1.42
C VAL A 110 5.31 5.26 1.36
N PHE A 111 5.89 5.31 0.18
CA PHE A 111 7.23 5.86 -0.04
C PHE A 111 7.41 6.44 -1.45
N ILE A 112 8.50 7.19 -1.62
CA ILE A 112 9.00 7.70 -2.89
C ILE A 112 10.45 7.24 -3.03
N PRO A 113 10.79 6.40 -4.04
CA PRO A 113 12.18 6.03 -4.32
C PRO A 113 13.02 7.25 -4.73
N GLU A 114 14.23 7.38 -4.20
CA GLU A 114 15.09 8.54 -4.46
C GLU A 114 16.40 8.17 -5.18
N LYS A 115 17.00 7.03 -4.82
CA LYS A 115 18.32 6.64 -5.33
C LYS A 115 18.19 5.41 -6.23
N LYS A 116 18.61 5.54 -7.49
CA LYS A 116 18.69 4.44 -8.46
C LYS A 116 19.63 3.35 -7.97
N GLY A 117 19.27 2.10 -8.24
CA GLY A 117 20.08 0.95 -7.85
C GLY A 117 19.30 -0.35 -7.74
N SER A 118 20.02 -1.40 -7.37
CA SER A 118 19.48 -2.72 -7.03
C SER A 118 19.73 -2.99 -5.55
N TYR A 119 18.70 -3.44 -4.87
CA TYR A 119 18.67 -3.60 -3.41
C TYR A 119 18.19 -4.99 -3.05
N ASP A 120 18.81 -5.59 -2.04
CA ASP A 120 18.42 -6.90 -1.54
C ASP A 120 17.08 -6.83 -0.78
N LEU A 121 16.23 -7.84 -1.01
CA LEU A 121 15.05 -8.16 -0.22
C LEU A 121 15.22 -9.58 0.32
N TYR A 122 15.01 -9.81 1.61
CA TYR A 122 15.07 -11.13 2.21
C TYR A 122 14.27 -11.23 3.51
N CYS A 123 13.97 -12.46 3.93
CA CYS A 123 13.49 -12.74 5.27
C CYS A 123 14.68 -13.00 6.19
N SER A 124 14.80 -12.26 7.29
CA SER A 124 15.93 -12.33 8.22
C SER A 124 15.88 -13.51 9.20
N ILE A 125 14.81 -14.31 9.19
CA ILE A 125 14.78 -15.55 9.98
C ILE A 125 15.87 -16.50 9.48
N LYS A 126 16.63 -17.05 10.42
CA LYS A 126 17.74 -17.97 10.11
C LYS A 126 17.28 -19.13 9.21
N GLY A 127 17.95 -19.30 8.08
CA GLY A 127 17.68 -20.34 7.10
C GLY A 127 16.64 -19.97 6.03
N HIS A 128 15.81 -18.93 6.23
CA HIS A 128 14.78 -18.58 5.26
C HIS A 128 15.34 -17.99 3.96
N LYS A 129 16.37 -17.12 4.07
CA LYS A 129 17.07 -16.57 2.90
C LYS A 129 17.75 -17.67 2.09
N GLU A 130 18.41 -18.61 2.75
CA GLU A 130 19.10 -19.75 2.16
C GLU A 130 18.11 -20.72 1.50
N ALA A 131 16.93 -20.89 2.07
CA ALA A 131 15.85 -21.71 1.53
C ALA A 131 15.10 -21.05 0.36
N GLY A 132 15.43 -19.80 0.01
CA GLY A 132 14.87 -19.13 -1.16
C GLY A 132 14.00 -17.91 -0.86
N MET A 133 13.73 -17.56 0.41
CA MET A 133 12.94 -16.37 0.76
C MET A 133 13.76 -15.10 0.61
N LYS A 134 14.02 -14.76 -0.63
CA LYS A 134 14.79 -13.60 -1.07
C LYS A 134 14.24 -13.03 -2.38
N GLY A 135 14.55 -11.79 -2.65
CA GLY A 135 14.17 -11.11 -3.86
C GLY A 135 15.12 -9.95 -4.15
N ILE A 136 14.76 -9.16 -5.16
CA ILE A 136 15.49 -7.97 -5.56
C ILE A 136 14.52 -6.80 -5.78
N ILE A 137 14.95 -5.63 -5.34
CA ILE A 137 14.23 -4.37 -5.57
C ILE A 137 15.10 -3.49 -6.45
N THR A 138 14.57 -3.07 -7.59
CA THR A 138 15.27 -2.18 -8.53
C THR A 138 14.61 -0.82 -8.56
N ILE A 139 15.37 0.25 -8.41
CA ILE A 139 14.96 1.64 -8.63
C ILE A 139 15.62 2.16 -9.90
N ASN A 140 14.81 2.57 -10.88
CA ASN A 140 15.22 3.12 -12.18
C ASN A 140 15.14 4.64 -12.23
#